data_6f30909a1ffeb6c75b4b036b504bc396
#
_entry.id   6f30909a1ffeb6c75b4b036b504bc396
#
_cell.length_a   1.000
_cell.length_b   1.000
_cell.length_c   1.000
_cell.angle_alpha   90.00
_cell.angle_beta   90.00
_cell.angle_gamma   90.00
#
_symmetry.space_group_name_H-M   'P 1'
#
loop_
_entity.id
_entity.type
_entity.pdbx_description
1 polymer ?
#
loop_
_entity_poly.entity_id
_entity_poly.type
_entity_poly.pdbx_seq_one_letter_code
_entity_poly.pdbx_strand_id
1 'polypeptide(L)'
;ALYKKDFQSIGGHDPLYAPQSKEDSDIFNRFQLNGYKFVQTWEGCVYHMTCRGSRYNPTLTTVGKESDEWLAQNNKSARNFIRKWGHFVKHTDTMKPIVPKRYDVGFVAINCDEYRLMLLEPWCDTIYTDVPYDRYIQAEQKNTKFNLKKKLKRYEDQKTNDVIVEFDASKLTTQNFEFFNMLQLMLEDSGVIGSVEFDIFKLKVNNLKDYGRGLIDINDKWYLEKLV
;
A
#
# COMPACT_ATOMS: atom_id res chain seq x y z
N ALA A 1 23.52 8.25 -5.43
CA ALA A 1 23.87 7.96 -6.81
C ALA A 1 23.66 6.47 -7.09
N LEU A 2 23.21 6.12 -8.27
CA LEU A 2 23.06 4.73 -8.74
C LEU A 2 23.42 4.64 -10.22
N TYR A 3 23.78 3.44 -10.67
CA TYR A 3 24.04 3.23 -12.08
C TYR A 3 22.74 3.04 -12.86
N LYS A 4 22.69 3.57 -14.09
CA LYS A 4 21.53 3.44 -14.97
C LYS A 4 21.12 1.98 -15.19
N LYS A 5 22.10 1.06 -15.34
CA LYS A 5 21.85 -0.37 -15.50
C LYS A 5 21.11 -0.96 -14.31
N ASP A 6 21.45 -0.56 -13.08
CA ASP A 6 20.83 -1.07 -11.86
C ASP A 6 19.39 -0.54 -11.72
N PHE A 7 19.17 0.73 -12.07
CA PHE A 7 17.83 1.29 -12.15
C PHE A 7 16.95 0.57 -13.18
N GLN A 8 17.52 0.26 -14.35
CA GLN A 8 16.82 -0.50 -15.39
C GLN A 8 16.55 -1.96 -14.96
N SER A 9 17.48 -2.56 -14.21
CA SER A 9 17.37 -3.96 -13.77
C SER A 9 16.22 -4.20 -12.81
N ILE A 10 15.79 -3.18 -12.07
CA ILE A 10 14.62 -3.26 -11.18
C ILE A 10 13.32 -2.75 -11.84
N GLY A 11 13.34 -2.50 -13.16
CA GLY A 11 12.17 -2.05 -13.92
C GLY A 11 11.95 -0.52 -13.98
N GLY A 12 12.86 0.28 -13.42
CA GLY A 12 12.74 1.75 -13.45
C GLY A 12 11.62 2.30 -12.56
N HIS A 13 11.05 3.44 -12.92
CA HIS A 13 9.86 3.99 -12.26
C HIS A 13 8.60 3.20 -12.63
N ASP A 14 7.79 2.90 -11.63
CA ASP A 14 6.50 2.25 -11.85
C ASP A 14 5.45 3.29 -12.29
N PRO A 15 4.85 3.12 -13.49
CA PRO A 15 3.81 4.03 -13.98
C PRO A 15 2.56 4.12 -13.10
N LEU A 16 2.40 3.21 -12.14
CA LEU A 16 1.31 3.23 -11.18
C LEU A 16 1.26 4.55 -10.39
N TYR A 17 2.43 5.18 -10.21
CA TYR A 17 2.57 6.42 -9.45
C TYR A 17 2.58 7.68 -10.31
N ALA A 18 2.43 7.55 -11.62
CA ALA A 18 2.42 8.73 -12.51
C ALA A 18 1.29 9.71 -12.13
N PRO A 19 1.55 11.02 -12.20
CA PRO A 19 2.79 11.67 -12.59
C PRO A 19 3.82 11.81 -11.47
N GLN A 20 3.48 11.57 -10.18
CA GLN A 20 4.38 11.73 -9.04
C GLN A 20 3.80 11.15 -7.75
N SER A 21 4.64 11.12 -6.70
CA SER A 21 4.35 10.70 -5.32
C SER A 21 4.40 9.19 -5.11
N LYS A 22 5.22 8.75 -4.14
CA LYS A 22 5.50 7.36 -3.74
C LYS A 22 6.39 6.54 -4.69
N GLU A 23 6.74 7.06 -5.87
CA GLU A 23 7.66 6.42 -6.81
C GLU A 23 9.04 6.18 -6.21
N ASP A 24 9.57 7.14 -5.43
CA ASP A 24 10.86 7.02 -4.75
C ASP A 24 10.85 5.90 -3.71
N SER A 25 9.81 5.87 -2.87
CA SER A 25 9.66 4.83 -1.84
C SER A 25 9.51 3.44 -2.46
N ASP A 26 8.79 3.35 -3.57
CA ASP A 26 8.63 2.12 -4.34
C ASP A 26 9.97 1.62 -4.90
N ILE A 27 10.77 2.52 -5.50
CA ILE A 27 12.10 2.19 -6.02
C ILE A 27 13.01 1.70 -4.89
N PHE A 28 13.03 2.39 -3.76
CA PHE A 28 13.86 1.99 -2.63
C PHE A 28 13.46 0.62 -2.08
N ASN A 29 12.17 0.35 -1.96
CA ASN A 29 11.70 -0.99 -1.58
C ASN A 29 12.18 -2.06 -2.55
N ARG A 30 12.10 -1.81 -3.85
CA ARG A 30 12.58 -2.76 -4.88
C ARG A 30 14.09 -2.97 -4.83
N PHE A 31 14.88 -1.93 -4.64
CA PHE A 31 16.32 -2.06 -4.43
C PHE A 31 16.63 -2.87 -3.18
N GLN A 32 15.93 -2.61 -2.06
CA GLN A 32 16.10 -3.37 -0.82
C GLN A 32 15.86 -4.87 -1.04
N LEU A 33 14.77 -5.23 -1.72
CA LEU A 33 14.44 -6.63 -2.00
C LEU A 33 15.40 -7.31 -2.99
N ASN A 34 16.06 -6.54 -3.86
CA ASN A 34 17.13 -7.03 -4.74
C ASN A 34 18.52 -7.07 -4.08
N GLY A 35 18.61 -6.87 -2.76
CA GLY A 35 19.86 -6.98 -2.00
C GLY A 35 20.82 -5.80 -2.17
N TYR A 36 20.39 -4.67 -2.73
CA TYR A 36 21.22 -3.48 -2.82
C TYR A 36 21.45 -2.86 -1.44
N LYS A 37 22.67 -2.38 -1.21
CA LYS A 37 23.02 -1.69 0.01
C LYS A 37 22.76 -0.18 -0.13
N PHE A 38 22.11 0.40 0.86
CA PHE A 38 21.92 1.84 0.97
C PHE A 38 23.06 2.44 1.79
N VAL A 39 23.75 3.41 1.20
CA VAL A 39 24.83 4.14 1.86
C VAL A 39 24.44 5.61 1.88
N GLN A 40 24.31 6.15 3.08
CA GLN A 40 24.18 7.60 3.27
C GLN A 40 25.57 8.25 3.20
N THR A 41 25.66 9.35 2.46
CA THR A 41 26.88 10.13 2.35
C THR A 41 26.58 11.62 2.34
N TRP A 42 27.42 12.40 3.00
CA TRP A 42 27.39 13.86 2.94
C TRP A 42 28.07 14.42 1.68
N GLU A 43 28.80 13.59 0.94
CA GLU A 43 29.49 13.99 -0.30
C GLU A 43 28.51 14.15 -1.49
N GLY A 44 27.34 13.51 -1.43
CA GLY A 44 26.29 13.61 -2.44
C GLY A 44 25.20 14.59 -2.05
N CYS A 45 25.49 15.88 -2.05
CA CYS A 45 24.55 16.91 -1.67
C CYS A 45 23.74 17.40 -2.88
N VAL A 46 22.40 17.42 -2.74
CA VAL A 46 21.48 17.99 -3.72
C VAL A 46 20.57 18.99 -3.04
N TYR A 47 20.50 20.20 -3.58
CA TYR A 47 19.55 21.21 -3.11
C TYR A 47 18.14 20.88 -3.64
N HIS A 48 17.26 20.44 -2.73
CA HIS A 48 15.85 20.23 -3.06
C HIS A 48 15.10 21.57 -2.97
N MET A 49 14.79 22.15 -4.13
CA MET A 49 14.02 23.39 -4.20
C MET A 49 12.52 23.10 -3.99
N THR A 50 12.10 23.14 -2.75
CA THR A 50 10.69 23.00 -2.37
C THR A 50 9.84 24.14 -2.97
N CYS A 51 8.51 23.96 -3.04
CA CYS A 51 7.56 24.97 -3.52
C CYS A 51 7.66 25.33 -5.03
N ARG A 52 8.41 24.56 -5.82
CA ARG A 52 8.49 24.71 -7.26
C ARG A 52 7.98 23.45 -7.93
N GLY A 53 6.71 23.41 -8.25
CA GLY A 53 6.06 22.27 -8.89
C GLY A 53 4.55 22.30 -8.67
N SER A 54 3.88 21.22 -9.07
CA SER A 54 2.42 21.09 -8.96
C SER A 54 1.87 21.12 -7.53
N ARG A 55 2.73 20.95 -6.52
CA ARG A 55 2.32 20.96 -5.10
C ARG A 55 1.71 22.28 -4.68
N TYR A 56 2.30 23.38 -5.13
CA TYR A 56 1.86 24.73 -4.82
C TYR A 56 1.46 25.44 -6.12
N ASN A 57 0.19 25.68 -6.28
CA ASN A 57 -0.31 26.50 -7.39
C ASN A 57 -0.65 27.90 -6.88
N PRO A 58 0.18 28.93 -7.13
CA PRO A 58 -0.02 30.28 -6.60
C PRO A 58 -1.28 30.96 -7.14
N THR A 59 -1.87 30.45 -8.22
CA THR A 59 -3.11 31.00 -8.81
C THR A 59 -4.37 30.40 -8.21
N LEU A 60 -4.26 29.20 -7.58
CA LEU A 60 -5.41 28.44 -7.07
C LEU A 60 -5.43 28.31 -5.55
N THR A 61 -4.30 28.58 -4.87
CA THR A 61 -4.20 28.38 -3.42
C THR A 61 -3.59 29.57 -2.73
N THR A 62 -4.00 29.79 -1.47
CA THR A 62 -3.31 30.70 -0.57
C THR A 62 -1.88 30.24 -0.32
N VAL A 63 -0.96 31.17 -0.14
CA VAL A 63 0.44 30.91 0.17
C VAL A 63 0.57 29.85 1.27
N GLY A 64 1.31 28.78 0.98
CA GLY A 64 1.56 27.68 1.93
C GLY A 64 0.52 26.55 1.93
N LYS A 65 -0.53 26.60 1.11
CA LYS A 65 -1.47 25.48 0.94
C LYS A 65 -1.15 24.65 -0.29
N GLU A 66 -1.31 23.34 -0.15
CA GLU A 66 -1.17 22.39 -1.25
C GLU A 66 -2.39 22.46 -2.17
N SER A 67 -2.18 22.28 -3.48
CA SER A 67 -3.28 22.25 -4.44
C SER A 67 -4.14 21.00 -4.29
N ASP A 68 -5.43 21.10 -4.59
CA ASP A 68 -6.37 19.97 -4.53
C ASP A 68 -5.96 18.85 -5.50
N GLU A 69 -5.42 19.20 -6.67
CA GLU A 69 -4.91 18.26 -7.66
C GLU A 69 -3.71 17.47 -7.11
N TRP A 70 -2.81 18.14 -6.41
CA TRP A 70 -1.67 17.47 -5.79
C TRP A 70 -2.11 16.55 -4.66
N LEU A 71 -3.05 17.00 -3.81
CA LEU A 71 -3.61 16.18 -2.73
C LEU A 71 -4.31 14.94 -3.30
N ALA A 72 -5.13 15.09 -4.33
CA ALA A 72 -5.80 13.98 -4.99
C ALA A 72 -4.80 12.97 -5.57
N GLN A 73 -3.74 13.47 -6.26
CA GLN A 73 -2.67 12.64 -6.80
C GLN A 73 -1.88 11.93 -5.70
N ASN A 74 -1.52 12.62 -4.63
CA ASN A 74 -0.79 12.04 -3.50
C ASN A 74 -1.62 10.93 -2.83
N ASN A 75 -2.92 11.17 -2.61
CA ASN A 75 -3.83 10.19 -2.04
C ASN A 75 -4.00 8.95 -2.95
N LYS A 76 -4.12 9.15 -4.27
CA LYS A 76 -4.15 8.06 -5.26
C LYS A 76 -2.89 7.21 -5.18
N SER A 77 -1.72 7.86 -5.20
CA SER A 77 -0.43 7.17 -5.14
C SER A 77 -0.21 6.47 -3.79
N ALA A 78 -0.67 7.05 -2.68
CA ALA A 78 -0.62 6.42 -1.37
C ALA A 78 -1.45 5.12 -1.32
N ARG A 79 -2.70 5.16 -1.81
CA ARG A 79 -3.53 3.94 -1.89
C ARG A 79 -2.89 2.86 -2.76
N ASN A 80 -2.34 3.23 -3.92
CA ASN A 80 -1.66 2.28 -4.79
C ASN A 80 -0.38 1.71 -4.16
N PHE A 81 0.35 2.52 -3.38
CA PHE A 81 1.51 2.05 -2.64
C PHE A 81 1.09 0.99 -1.60
N ILE A 82 0.04 1.25 -0.84
CA ILE A 82 -0.48 0.32 0.16
C ILE A 82 -0.97 -0.97 -0.51
N ARG A 83 -1.76 -0.88 -1.60
CA ARG A 83 -2.20 -2.07 -2.37
C ARG A 83 -1.02 -2.94 -2.81
N LYS A 84 0.05 -2.30 -3.27
CA LYS A 84 1.25 -2.98 -3.76
C LYS A 84 2.08 -3.59 -2.63
N TRP A 85 2.27 -2.85 -1.53
CA TRP A 85 3.21 -3.21 -0.48
C TRP A 85 2.56 -3.81 0.78
N GLY A 86 1.25 -3.64 0.96
CA GLY A 86 0.49 -4.10 2.13
C GLY A 86 0.73 -3.24 3.39
N HIS A 87 1.50 -2.16 3.27
CA HIS A 87 1.79 -1.21 4.34
C HIS A 87 2.09 0.17 3.76
N PHE A 88 2.02 1.19 4.57
CA PHE A 88 2.49 2.52 4.17
C PHE A 88 4.03 2.58 4.21
N VAL A 89 4.61 3.66 3.67
CA VAL A 89 6.07 3.85 3.63
C VAL A 89 6.68 3.65 5.03
N LYS A 90 7.65 2.74 5.14
CA LYS A 90 8.40 2.46 6.35
C LYS A 90 9.89 2.51 6.08
N HIS A 91 10.62 3.09 7.01
CA HIS A 91 12.09 3.14 6.97
C HIS A 91 12.69 3.22 8.38
N THR A 92 13.94 2.85 8.50
CA THR A 92 14.73 3.08 9.72
C THR A 92 15.07 4.57 9.88
N ASP A 93 15.64 4.95 11.01
CA ASP A 93 16.14 6.32 11.24
C ASP A 93 17.21 6.75 10.23
N THR A 94 17.90 5.79 9.64
CA THR A 94 18.88 6.01 8.56
C THR A 94 18.27 5.93 7.16
N MET A 95 16.96 6.08 7.04
CA MET A 95 16.20 6.08 5.78
C MET A 95 16.31 4.76 4.98
N LYS A 96 16.77 3.67 5.60
CA LYS A 96 16.77 2.35 4.97
C LYS A 96 15.33 1.80 4.94
N PRO A 97 14.84 1.34 3.77
CA PRO A 97 13.48 0.78 3.67
C PRO A 97 13.27 -0.42 4.59
N ILE A 98 12.09 -0.50 5.18
CA ILE A 98 11.58 -1.67 5.89
C ILE A 98 10.48 -2.27 5.02
N VAL A 99 10.69 -3.48 4.53
CA VAL A 99 9.77 -4.18 3.62
C VAL A 99 9.42 -5.53 4.23
N PRO A 100 8.33 -5.64 5.01
CA PRO A 100 7.91 -6.90 5.61
C PRO A 100 7.48 -7.92 4.56
N LYS A 101 7.38 -9.18 4.96
CA LYS A 101 6.79 -10.24 4.14
C LYS A 101 5.36 -9.92 3.74
N ARG A 102 4.93 -10.47 2.63
CA ARG A 102 3.57 -10.32 2.11
C ARG A 102 2.75 -11.56 2.42
N TYR A 103 1.67 -11.36 3.14
CA TYR A 103 0.67 -12.40 3.44
C TYR A 103 -0.62 -12.11 2.69
N ASP A 104 -1.37 -13.15 2.37
CA ASP A 104 -2.70 -13.03 1.77
C ASP A 104 -3.73 -12.68 2.86
N VAL A 105 -4.12 -11.41 2.90
CA VAL A 105 -4.98 -10.83 3.95
C VAL A 105 -6.38 -10.54 3.42
N GLY A 106 -7.37 -11.14 4.08
CA GLY A 106 -8.78 -10.83 3.89
C GLY A 106 -9.35 -10.01 5.04
N PHE A 107 -9.99 -8.89 4.75
CA PHE A 107 -10.78 -8.14 5.73
C PHE A 107 -12.25 -8.52 5.65
N VAL A 108 -12.87 -8.76 6.81
CA VAL A 108 -14.31 -8.96 6.94
C VAL A 108 -14.85 -7.75 7.71
N ALA A 109 -15.33 -6.76 6.97
CA ALA A 109 -15.74 -5.46 7.49
C ALA A 109 -17.28 -5.35 7.48
N ILE A 110 -17.89 -5.44 8.66
CA ILE A 110 -19.34 -5.26 8.86
C ILE A 110 -19.66 -3.81 9.27
N ASN A 111 -20.90 -3.38 9.11
CA ASN A 111 -21.35 -2.02 9.37
C ASN A 111 -20.45 -0.98 8.66
N CYS A 112 -20.04 -1.33 7.44
CA CYS A 112 -19.18 -0.50 6.61
C CYS A 112 -20.00 0.56 5.88
N ASP A 113 -19.37 1.64 5.49
CA ASP A 113 -19.89 2.63 4.55
C ASP A 113 -18.89 2.84 3.40
N GLU A 114 -19.31 3.57 2.37
CA GLU A 114 -18.48 3.78 1.17
C GLU A 114 -17.17 4.53 1.51
N TYR A 115 -17.18 5.43 2.48
CA TYR A 115 -15.98 6.14 2.93
C TYR A 115 -15.00 5.21 3.64
N ARG A 116 -15.49 4.39 4.58
CA ARG A 116 -14.65 3.38 5.26
C ARG A 116 -14.14 2.33 4.30
N LEU A 117 -14.97 1.90 3.33
CA LEU A 117 -14.53 0.99 2.27
C LEU A 117 -13.33 1.54 1.50
N MET A 118 -13.37 2.82 1.12
CA MET A 118 -12.26 3.50 0.44
C MET A 118 -10.97 3.53 1.29
N LEU A 119 -11.10 3.67 2.61
CA LEU A 119 -9.95 3.67 3.52
C LEU A 119 -9.37 2.27 3.72
N LEU A 120 -10.21 1.25 3.81
CA LEU A 120 -9.85 -0.12 4.16
C LEU A 120 -9.33 -0.94 2.97
N GLU A 121 -9.95 -0.78 1.80
CA GLU A 121 -9.67 -1.61 0.64
C GLU A 121 -8.18 -1.70 0.29
N PRO A 122 -7.35 -0.64 0.34
CA PRO A 122 -5.94 -0.73 -0.03
C PRO A 122 -5.09 -1.67 0.84
N TRP A 123 -5.52 -1.96 2.07
CA TRP A 123 -4.73 -2.64 3.11
C TRP A 123 -4.84 -4.17 3.10
N CYS A 124 -5.72 -4.74 2.29
CA CYS A 124 -5.93 -6.18 2.21
C CYS A 124 -5.85 -6.69 0.78
N ASP A 125 -5.86 -7.99 0.58
CA ASP A 125 -5.93 -8.61 -0.74
C ASP A 125 -7.39 -8.85 -1.16
N THR A 126 -8.25 -9.12 -0.19
CA THR A 126 -9.70 -9.25 -0.39
C THR A 126 -10.44 -8.52 0.74
N ILE A 127 -11.50 -7.81 0.42
CA ILE A 127 -12.41 -7.24 1.41
C ILE A 127 -13.82 -7.79 1.23
N TYR A 128 -14.34 -8.41 2.30
CA TYR A 128 -15.69 -8.91 2.42
C TYR A 128 -16.51 -7.90 3.20
N THR A 129 -17.56 -7.35 2.58
CA THR A 129 -18.30 -6.23 3.18
C THR A 129 -19.80 -6.33 2.92
N ASP A 130 -20.57 -5.72 3.80
CA ASP A 130 -22.01 -5.59 3.75
C ASP A 130 -22.50 -4.36 2.96
N VAL A 131 -21.58 -3.43 2.63
CA VAL A 131 -21.92 -2.24 1.84
C VAL A 131 -21.92 -2.56 0.32
N PRO A 132 -22.85 -1.99 -0.47
CA PRO A 132 -22.77 -2.01 -1.91
C PRO A 132 -21.52 -1.29 -2.43
N TYR A 133 -20.73 -1.95 -3.28
CA TYR A 133 -19.41 -1.46 -3.71
C TYR A 133 -19.29 -1.13 -5.21
N ASP A 134 -20.37 -1.25 -5.97
CA ASP A 134 -20.34 -0.98 -7.42
C ASP A 134 -19.93 0.47 -7.75
N ARG A 135 -20.45 1.44 -6.99
CA ARG A 135 -20.10 2.85 -7.15
C ARG A 135 -18.63 3.10 -6.85
N TYR A 136 -18.12 2.48 -5.79
CA TYR A 136 -16.71 2.54 -5.43
C TYR A 136 -15.82 1.99 -6.55
N ILE A 137 -16.14 0.82 -7.10
CA ILE A 137 -15.42 0.24 -8.23
C ILE A 137 -15.41 1.19 -9.43
N GLN A 138 -16.58 1.74 -9.81
CA GLN A 138 -16.68 2.68 -10.93
C GLN A 138 -15.79 3.92 -10.73
N ALA A 139 -15.74 4.45 -9.52
CA ALA A 139 -14.96 5.64 -9.19
C ALA A 139 -13.46 5.36 -9.10
N GLU A 140 -13.06 4.25 -8.44
CA GLU A 140 -11.68 4.00 -8.07
C GLU A 140 -10.90 3.15 -9.09
N GLN A 141 -11.56 2.27 -9.89
CA GLN A 141 -10.86 1.39 -10.84
C GLN A 141 -9.98 2.15 -11.85
N LYS A 142 -10.37 3.36 -12.25
CA LYS A 142 -9.56 4.23 -13.14
C LYS A 142 -8.27 4.74 -12.50
N ASN A 143 -8.17 4.71 -11.18
CA ASN A 143 -7.04 5.21 -10.40
C ASN A 143 -6.01 4.12 -10.08
N THR A 144 -6.31 2.86 -10.41
CA THR A 144 -5.46 1.72 -10.07
C THR A 144 -5.46 0.66 -11.18
N LYS A 145 -4.37 -0.10 -11.25
CA LYS A 145 -4.28 -1.31 -12.11
C LYS A 145 -4.73 -2.57 -11.39
N PHE A 146 -4.89 -2.53 -10.07
CA PHE A 146 -5.44 -3.66 -9.32
C PHE A 146 -6.90 -3.89 -9.70
N ASN A 147 -7.28 -5.16 -9.85
CA ASN A 147 -8.64 -5.53 -10.24
C ASN A 147 -9.59 -5.49 -9.02
N LEU A 148 -10.27 -4.36 -8.83
CA LEU A 148 -11.15 -4.18 -7.69
C LEU A 148 -12.37 -5.12 -7.70
N LYS A 149 -12.83 -5.56 -8.87
CA LYS A 149 -13.94 -6.54 -8.98
C LYS A 149 -13.56 -7.91 -8.41
N LYS A 150 -12.27 -8.29 -8.48
CA LYS A 150 -11.80 -9.55 -7.88
C LYS A 150 -11.56 -9.38 -6.38
N LYS A 151 -11.20 -8.19 -5.96
CA LYS A 151 -10.82 -7.87 -4.58
C LYS A 151 -12.02 -7.66 -3.65
N LEU A 152 -13.10 -7.06 -4.16
CA LEU A 152 -14.30 -6.79 -3.37
C LEU A 152 -15.28 -7.97 -3.45
N LYS A 153 -15.72 -8.45 -2.30
CA LYS A 153 -16.62 -9.58 -2.12
C LYS A 153 -17.77 -9.22 -1.20
N ARG A 154 -18.86 -9.95 -1.30
CA ARG A 154 -19.98 -9.82 -0.36
C ARG A 154 -19.61 -10.45 0.98
N TYR A 155 -20.21 -9.94 2.03
CA TYR A 155 -19.99 -10.47 3.39
C TYR A 155 -20.28 -11.98 3.47
N GLU A 156 -21.28 -12.48 2.74
CA GLU A 156 -21.70 -13.88 2.73
C GLU A 156 -20.73 -14.81 1.97
N ASP A 157 -19.89 -14.26 1.10
CA ASP A 157 -18.96 -15.05 0.31
C ASP A 157 -17.98 -15.81 1.19
N GLN A 158 -17.51 -16.96 0.72
CA GLN A 158 -16.52 -17.77 1.41
C GLN A 158 -15.21 -17.02 1.59
N LYS A 159 -14.69 -16.98 2.84
CA LYS A 159 -13.42 -16.37 3.19
C LYS A 159 -12.29 -17.38 2.93
N THR A 160 -11.45 -17.11 1.95
CA THR A 160 -10.41 -18.03 1.46
C THR A 160 -8.98 -17.58 1.75
N ASN A 161 -8.81 -16.38 2.31
CA ASN A 161 -7.51 -15.82 2.61
C ASN A 161 -6.78 -16.58 3.73
N ASP A 162 -5.45 -16.57 3.67
CA ASP A 162 -4.58 -17.16 4.69
C ASP A 162 -4.70 -16.46 6.04
N VAL A 163 -4.87 -15.14 6.01
CA VAL A 163 -5.09 -14.30 7.20
C VAL A 163 -6.43 -13.59 7.05
N ILE A 164 -7.28 -13.73 8.04
CA ILE A 164 -8.61 -13.09 8.07
C ILE A 164 -8.67 -12.15 9.27
N VAL A 165 -9.04 -10.90 9.03
CA VAL A 165 -9.28 -9.89 10.05
C VAL A 165 -10.75 -9.49 9.99
N GLU A 166 -11.50 -9.87 11.02
CA GLU A 166 -12.93 -9.54 11.14
C GLU A 166 -13.11 -8.41 12.16
N PHE A 167 -13.93 -7.43 11.83
CA PHE A 167 -14.18 -6.26 12.67
C PHE A 167 -15.44 -5.49 12.26
N ASP A 168 -15.97 -4.74 13.22
CA ASP A 168 -17.05 -3.77 13.00
C ASP A 168 -16.45 -2.43 12.54
N ALA A 169 -16.62 -2.11 11.25
CA ALA A 169 -16.04 -0.91 10.65
C ALA A 169 -16.60 0.40 11.26
N SER A 170 -17.79 0.36 11.87
CA SER A 170 -18.36 1.53 12.57
C SER A 170 -17.58 1.93 13.82
N LYS A 171 -16.80 1.00 14.40
CA LYS A 171 -15.98 1.19 15.60
C LYS A 171 -14.54 1.61 15.30
N LEU A 172 -14.19 1.80 14.03
CA LEU A 172 -12.86 2.26 13.66
C LEU A 172 -12.60 3.68 14.17
N THR A 173 -11.44 3.86 14.76
CA THR A 173 -10.88 5.11 15.24
C THR A 173 -9.52 5.34 14.59
N THR A 174 -8.98 6.55 14.64
CA THR A 174 -7.62 6.84 14.16
C THR A 174 -6.58 5.96 14.86
N GLN A 175 -6.79 5.67 16.16
CA GLN A 175 -5.84 4.88 16.95
C GLN A 175 -5.80 3.42 16.52
N ASN A 176 -6.97 2.76 16.43
CA ASN A 176 -7.00 1.33 16.08
C ASN A 176 -6.77 1.09 14.57
N PHE A 177 -6.93 2.11 13.73
CA PHE A 177 -6.62 2.01 12.31
C PHE A 177 -5.14 1.73 12.03
N GLU A 178 -4.23 2.15 12.94
CA GLU A 178 -2.79 1.90 12.80
C GLU A 178 -2.44 0.39 12.80
N PHE A 179 -3.31 -0.44 13.35
CA PHE A 179 -3.21 -1.90 13.27
C PHE A 179 -2.99 -2.40 11.84
N PHE A 180 -3.73 -1.86 10.87
CA PHE A 180 -3.60 -2.29 9.47
C PHE A 180 -2.22 -1.98 8.88
N ASN A 181 -1.62 -0.85 9.28
CA ASN A 181 -0.28 -0.48 8.87
C ASN A 181 0.80 -1.39 9.50
N MET A 182 0.53 -1.94 10.68
CA MET A 182 1.47 -2.80 11.41
C MET A 182 1.26 -4.29 11.14
N LEU A 183 0.13 -4.68 10.56
CA LEU A 183 -0.31 -6.07 10.44
C LEU A 183 0.75 -7.00 9.83
N GLN A 184 1.36 -6.62 8.71
CA GLN A 184 2.37 -7.46 8.03
C GLN A 184 3.59 -7.72 8.92
N LEU A 185 4.07 -6.69 9.64
CA LEU A 185 5.19 -6.82 10.60
C LEU A 185 4.80 -7.70 11.80
N MET A 186 3.61 -7.47 12.35
CA MET A 186 3.12 -8.27 13.49
C MET A 186 3.00 -9.76 13.13
N LEU A 187 2.53 -10.07 11.93
CA LEU A 187 2.45 -11.44 11.44
C LEU A 187 3.84 -12.07 11.25
N GLU A 188 4.79 -11.30 10.70
CA GLU A 188 6.17 -11.74 10.51
C GLU A 188 6.86 -11.99 11.84
N ASP A 189 6.73 -11.07 12.81
CA ASP A 189 7.38 -11.17 14.12
C ASP A 189 6.77 -12.27 14.99
N SER A 190 5.43 -12.44 14.94
CA SER A 190 4.77 -13.46 15.75
C SER A 190 5.03 -14.87 15.26
N GLY A 191 4.98 -15.09 13.95
CA GLY A 191 5.10 -16.41 13.33
C GLY A 191 4.04 -17.42 13.78
N VAL A 192 2.96 -16.97 14.41
CA VAL A 192 1.97 -17.85 15.09
C VAL A 192 0.73 -18.05 14.21
N ILE A 193 0.33 -19.32 14.06
CA ILE A 193 -0.95 -19.73 13.45
C ILE A 193 -1.99 -19.89 14.56
N GLY A 194 -3.22 -19.44 14.32
CA GLY A 194 -4.30 -19.53 15.30
C GLY A 194 -5.25 -18.35 15.24
N SER A 195 -5.99 -18.15 16.31
CA SER A 195 -6.96 -17.05 16.42
C SER A 195 -6.69 -16.24 17.68
N VAL A 196 -6.80 -14.91 17.54
CA VAL A 196 -6.67 -13.96 18.64
C VAL A 196 -7.71 -12.86 18.48
N GLU A 197 -8.26 -12.40 19.59
CA GLU A 197 -9.17 -11.26 19.64
C GLU A 197 -8.54 -10.15 20.48
N PHE A 198 -8.57 -8.94 19.98
CA PHE A 198 -8.08 -7.76 20.69
C PHE A 198 -8.76 -6.51 20.15
N ASP A 199 -9.04 -5.54 21.03
CA ASP A 199 -9.81 -4.34 20.70
C ASP A 199 -11.10 -4.70 19.93
N ILE A 200 -11.26 -4.22 18.72
CA ILE A 200 -12.39 -4.50 17.82
C ILE A 200 -12.10 -5.63 16.83
N PHE A 201 -10.89 -6.17 16.82
CA PHE A 201 -10.41 -7.11 15.80
C PHE A 201 -10.46 -8.56 16.28
N LYS A 202 -10.93 -9.42 15.39
CA LYS A 202 -10.78 -10.86 15.47
C LYS A 202 -9.87 -11.30 14.33
N LEU A 203 -8.66 -11.68 14.70
CA LEU A 203 -7.62 -12.12 13.78
C LEU A 203 -7.59 -13.64 13.75
N LYS A 204 -7.70 -14.23 12.56
CA LYS A 204 -7.52 -15.67 12.32
C LYS A 204 -6.40 -15.86 11.31
N VAL A 205 -5.33 -16.51 11.73
CA VAL A 205 -4.18 -16.86 10.91
C VAL A 205 -4.25 -18.35 10.59
N ASN A 206 -4.61 -18.69 9.36
CA ASN A 206 -4.68 -20.07 8.88
C ASN A 206 -3.33 -20.54 8.31
N ASN A 207 -2.55 -19.60 7.74
CA ASN A 207 -1.27 -19.85 7.12
C ASN A 207 -0.44 -18.56 7.11
N LEU A 208 0.89 -18.71 7.11
CA LEU A 208 1.85 -17.59 7.00
C LEU A 208 2.77 -17.79 5.78
N LYS A 209 2.18 -18.20 4.67
CA LYS A 209 2.89 -18.26 3.40
C LYS A 209 3.28 -16.85 2.95
N ASP A 210 4.57 -16.67 2.68
CA ASP A 210 5.07 -15.47 2.02
C ASP A 210 4.80 -15.56 0.51
N TYR A 211 3.95 -14.69 0.01
CA TYR A 211 3.64 -14.62 -1.42
C TYR A 211 4.69 -13.86 -2.21
N GLY A 212 5.73 -13.39 -1.54
CA GLY A 212 6.78 -12.58 -2.14
C GLY A 212 6.20 -11.33 -2.81
N ARG A 213 7.03 -10.38 -3.09
CA ARG A 213 6.55 -9.18 -3.78
C ARG A 213 6.77 -9.25 -5.28
N GLY A 214 6.73 -10.48 -5.83
CA GLY A 214 6.83 -10.65 -7.27
C GLY A 214 7.89 -9.74 -7.88
N LEU A 215 9.05 -9.64 -7.22
CA LEU A 215 10.21 -9.05 -7.86
C LEU A 215 10.61 -9.98 -8.96
N ILE A 216 10.15 -9.63 -10.03
CA ILE A 216 10.07 -10.37 -11.21
C ILE A 216 11.26 -10.08 -12.03
N ASP A 217 11.60 -11.12 -12.70
CA ASP A 217 12.41 -11.10 -13.88
C ASP A 217 12.14 -9.81 -14.68
N ILE A 218 13.16 -9.08 -14.94
CA ILE A 218 13.23 -7.78 -15.63
C ILE A 218 12.51 -7.79 -16.98
N ASN A 219 12.34 -8.95 -17.58
CA ASN A 219 11.60 -9.12 -18.81
C ASN A 219 10.09 -8.98 -18.64
N ASP A 220 9.60 -9.14 -17.42
CA ASP A 220 8.21 -8.89 -17.05
C ASP A 220 8.08 -7.42 -16.61
N LYS A 221 7.88 -6.54 -17.53
CA LYS A 221 7.76 -5.08 -17.32
C LYS A 221 6.68 -4.67 -16.32
N TRP A 222 5.86 -5.61 -15.86
CA TRP A 222 4.67 -5.36 -15.07
C TRP A 222 4.56 -6.35 -13.91
N TYR A 223 5.47 -6.27 -12.96
CA TYR A 223 5.39 -7.12 -11.78
C TYR A 223 4.10 -6.92 -10.96
N LEU A 224 3.32 -5.86 -11.19
CA LEU A 224 1.98 -5.70 -10.66
C LEU A 224 0.96 -6.68 -11.26
N GLU A 225 1.18 -7.17 -12.47
CA GLU A 225 0.27 -8.13 -13.10
C GLU A 225 0.30 -9.51 -12.44
N LYS A 226 1.41 -9.85 -11.77
CA LYS A 226 1.53 -11.11 -11.02
C LYS A 226 0.97 -11.04 -9.59
N LEU A 227 0.66 -9.84 -9.09
CA LEU A 227 0.00 -9.65 -7.80
C LEU A 227 -1.54 -9.66 -7.89
N VAL A 228 -2.09 -9.87 -9.10
CA VAL A 228 -3.54 -9.82 -9.35
C VAL A 228 -4.11 -11.21 -9.65
#